data_c50d444dbf27a7636216368a031d7cc1
#
_entry.id   c50d444dbf27a7636216368a031d7cc1
#
_cell.length_a   1.000
_cell.length_b   1.000
_cell.length_c   1.000
_cell.angle_alpha   90.00
_cell.angle_beta   90.00
_cell.angle_gamma   90.00
#
_symmetry.space_group_name_H-M   'P 1'
#
loop_
_entity.id
_entity.type
_entity.pdbx_description
1 polymer ?
#
loop_
_entity_poly.entity_id
_entity_poly.type
_entity_poly.pdbx_seq_one_letter_code
_entity_poly.pdbx_strand_id
1 'polypeptide(L)'
;MAREIFEVTKDRFHLQDPCCYILQGTWPKEAKMRAKLDGSEVKAEIQRLEVVSALERFKDPDLMRGERITAAVQLPESLEGYQKLSIYAEMPKKTFCWFSISVKNLEKRRGKPQFYIEEEKVQQGFLRVRGWAVAAEPVRIQIFDENKEKIQAEVLRTERVDVEQLYEEMEQMENKDKSGFFVELTNLKGKVVYIVFYAGNTKSVHVVPLQQTVVIRKKIEKYAKKGIRYWKTQGSAALVGKVAAKVRTASTREIPYQKWIVRHLPGPKELERQRREKFDFQPKISIVIPLYKTQEKYLRQLVETIKEQTYPNWELC
;
A
#
# COMPACT_ATOMS: atom_id res chain seq x y z
N MET A 1 -28.18 0.02 4.33
CA MET A 1 -27.32 0.73 5.30
C MET A 1 -25.90 0.25 5.07
N ALA A 2 -25.01 1.11 4.55
CA ALA A 2 -23.59 0.81 4.43
C ALA A 2 -23.02 0.63 5.85
N ARG A 3 -22.32 -0.46 6.12
CA ARG A 3 -21.61 -0.66 7.38
C ARG A 3 -20.45 0.32 7.41
N GLU A 4 -20.43 1.20 8.39
CA GLU A 4 -19.28 2.03 8.70
C GLU A 4 -18.10 1.11 8.98
N ILE A 5 -17.04 1.21 8.18
CA ILE A 5 -15.85 0.39 8.34
C ILE A 5 -14.78 1.29 8.95
N PHE A 6 -14.71 1.31 10.28
CA PHE A 6 -13.56 1.86 10.96
C PHE A 6 -12.47 0.79 11.00
N GLU A 7 -11.35 1.04 10.34
CA GLU A 7 -10.28 0.05 10.23
C GLU A 7 -8.89 0.65 10.35
N VAL A 8 -7.95 -0.17 10.76
CA VAL A 8 -6.52 0.16 10.73
C VAL A 8 -6.00 -0.05 9.31
N THR A 9 -5.49 1.01 8.73
CA THR A 9 -4.91 1.01 7.38
C THR A 9 -3.43 0.67 7.39
N LYS A 10 -2.70 1.13 8.43
CA LYS A 10 -1.27 0.87 8.61
C LYS A 10 -0.97 0.56 10.07
N ASP A 11 0.00 -0.32 10.30
CA ASP A 11 0.51 -0.65 11.63
C ASP A 11 2.03 -0.86 11.57
N ARG A 12 2.77 -0.31 12.55
CA ARG A 12 4.22 -0.40 12.63
C ARG A 12 4.74 -0.21 14.06
N PHE A 13 5.96 -0.64 14.34
CA PHE A 13 6.68 -0.18 15.49
C PHE A 13 7.32 1.20 15.21
N HIS A 14 7.47 2.00 16.24
CA HIS A 14 8.33 3.18 16.21
C HIS A 14 9.78 2.75 15.95
N LEU A 15 10.53 3.49 15.11
CA LEU A 15 11.87 3.05 14.69
C LEU A 15 12.86 3.01 15.86
N GLN A 16 12.83 4.03 16.72
CA GLN A 16 13.76 4.17 17.86
C GLN A 16 13.20 3.58 19.17
N ASP A 17 11.88 3.39 19.29
CA ASP A 17 11.25 2.79 20.47
C ASP A 17 10.54 1.48 20.10
N PRO A 18 11.18 0.33 20.33
CA PRO A 18 10.60 -0.97 20.05
C PRO A 18 9.43 -1.34 20.98
N CYS A 19 9.15 -0.53 22.00
CA CYS A 19 7.99 -0.68 22.87
C CYS A 19 6.79 0.14 22.40
N CYS A 20 6.97 1.10 21.52
CA CYS A 20 5.91 1.91 20.95
C CYS A 20 5.38 1.30 19.64
N TYR A 21 4.11 0.89 19.67
CA TYR A 21 3.41 0.36 18.49
C TYR A 21 2.42 1.37 17.94
N ILE A 22 2.63 1.78 16.70
CA ILE A 22 1.88 2.86 16.04
C ILE A 22 0.85 2.25 15.10
N LEU A 23 -0.37 2.77 15.15
CA LEU A 23 -1.47 2.39 14.27
C LEU A 23 -2.06 3.64 13.62
N GLN A 24 -2.34 3.56 12.35
CA GLN A 24 -3.04 4.60 11.60
C GLN A 24 -4.31 4.03 10.99
N GLY A 25 -5.37 4.81 11.01
CA GLY A 25 -6.64 4.36 10.44
C GLY A 25 -7.78 5.34 10.63
N THR A 26 -8.98 4.88 10.30
CA THR A 26 -10.22 5.62 10.52
C THR A 26 -10.81 5.27 11.89
N TRP A 27 -11.22 6.29 12.62
CA TRP A 27 -11.69 6.19 14.00
C TRP A 27 -13.00 6.96 14.20
N PRO A 28 -13.97 6.45 15.01
CA PRO A 28 -15.17 7.20 15.32
C PRO A 28 -14.86 8.46 16.14
N LYS A 29 -15.42 9.61 15.78
CA LYS A 29 -15.09 10.93 16.37
C LYS A 29 -15.24 11.00 17.89
N GLU A 30 -16.22 10.29 18.46
CA GLU A 30 -16.55 10.37 19.89
C GLU A 30 -16.09 9.14 20.69
N ALA A 31 -15.36 8.21 20.06
CA ALA A 31 -14.96 7.00 20.74
C ALA A 31 -13.72 7.22 21.65
N LYS A 32 -13.72 6.54 22.78
CA LYS A 32 -12.55 6.39 23.64
C LYS A 32 -11.76 5.15 23.21
N MET A 33 -10.43 5.26 23.25
CA MET A 33 -9.57 4.12 22.95
C MET A 33 -9.21 3.38 24.23
N ARG A 34 -9.30 2.04 24.17
CA ARG A 34 -8.69 1.15 25.16
C ARG A 34 -7.85 0.10 24.47
N ALA A 35 -6.60 0.02 24.87
CA ALA A 35 -5.69 -1.04 24.42
C ALA A 35 -5.50 -2.05 25.55
N LYS A 36 -5.56 -3.35 25.22
CA LYS A 36 -5.45 -4.45 26.18
C LYS A 36 -4.53 -5.55 25.67
N LEU A 37 -3.65 -6.01 26.54
CA LEU A 37 -2.87 -7.24 26.39
C LEU A 37 -3.54 -8.32 27.25
N ASP A 38 -4.15 -9.34 26.60
CA ASP A 38 -4.90 -10.44 27.24
C ASP A 38 -5.88 -9.96 28.35
N GLY A 39 -6.51 -8.80 28.13
CA GLY A 39 -7.45 -8.20 29.06
C GLY A 39 -6.86 -7.14 30.01
N SER A 40 -5.54 -7.10 30.24
CA SER A 40 -4.86 -6.06 31.01
C SER A 40 -4.69 -4.78 30.19
N GLU A 41 -5.05 -3.64 30.76
CA GLU A 41 -4.93 -2.36 30.05
C GLU A 41 -3.47 -1.95 29.84
N VAL A 42 -3.17 -1.44 28.67
CA VAL A 42 -1.88 -0.83 28.33
C VAL A 42 -2.11 0.60 27.87
N LYS A 43 -1.13 1.48 28.12
CA LYS A 43 -1.23 2.89 27.75
C LYS A 43 -1.37 3.04 26.25
N ALA A 44 -2.35 3.82 25.82
CA ALA A 44 -2.58 4.17 24.45
C ALA A 44 -2.91 5.67 24.35
N GLU A 45 -2.27 6.34 23.41
CA GLU A 45 -2.47 7.76 23.11
C GLU A 45 -2.96 7.92 21.69
N ILE A 46 -3.89 8.86 21.47
CA ILE A 46 -4.42 9.19 20.16
C ILE A 46 -3.97 10.57 19.77
N GLN A 47 -3.32 10.68 18.62
CA GLN A 47 -3.11 11.92 17.92
C GLN A 47 -4.11 12.00 16.77
N ARG A 48 -4.95 13.03 16.78
CA ARG A 48 -5.88 13.30 15.71
C ARG A 48 -5.17 14.04 14.60
N LEU A 49 -5.23 13.49 13.39
CA LEU A 49 -4.67 14.15 12.22
C LEU A 49 -5.68 15.17 11.70
N GLU A 50 -5.27 16.40 11.51
CA GLU A 50 -6.11 17.41 10.87
C GLU A 50 -6.56 16.94 9.49
N VAL A 51 -7.84 17.11 9.20
CA VAL A 51 -8.44 16.61 7.96
C VAL A 51 -7.96 17.45 6.79
N VAL A 52 -7.15 16.86 5.97
CA VAL A 52 -6.70 17.43 4.69
C VAL A 52 -7.91 17.56 3.77
N SER A 53 -8.07 18.74 3.20
CA SER A 53 -8.95 19.22 2.11
C SER A 53 -10.37 18.62 1.91
N ALA A 54 -11.31 19.47 1.49
CA ALA A 54 -12.68 19.11 1.07
C ALA A 54 -12.72 18.01 -0.01
N LEU A 55 -11.68 17.92 -0.85
CA LEU A 55 -11.56 16.94 -1.95
C LEU A 55 -11.38 15.50 -1.45
N GLU A 56 -10.68 15.28 -0.34
CA GLU A 56 -10.52 13.95 0.27
C GLU A 56 -11.79 13.49 0.97
N ARG A 57 -12.58 14.42 1.51
CA ARG A 57 -13.91 14.12 2.09
C ARG A 57 -14.91 13.62 1.04
N PHE A 58 -14.81 14.10 -0.21
CA PHE A 58 -15.66 13.64 -1.31
C PHE A 58 -15.27 12.24 -1.82
N LYS A 59 -14.00 11.84 -1.68
CA LYS A 59 -13.50 10.54 -2.13
C LYS A 59 -13.76 9.41 -1.14
N ASP A 60 -13.98 9.73 0.13
CA ASP A 60 -14.22 8.75 1.19
C ASP A 60 -15.41 9.17 2.06
N PRO A 61 -16.63 8.68 1.73
CA PRO A 61 -17.85 8.98 2.50
C PRO A 61 -17.77 8.60 3.98
N ASP A 62 -16.91 7.64 4.35
CA ASP A 62 -16.74 7.20 5.74
C ASP A 62 -15.99 8.24 6.58
N LEU A 63 -15.23 9.17 5.95
CA LEU A 63 -14.64 10.33 6.62
C LEU A 63 -15.67 11.36 7.13
N MET A 64 -16.92 11.29 6.70
CA MET A 64 -18.00 12.15 7.22
C MET A 64 -18.37 11.82 8.67
N ARG A 65 -18.20 10.56 9.10
CA ARG A 65 -18.57 10.04 10.42
C ARG A 65 -17.39 9.62 11.28
N GLY A 66 -16.20 9.58 10.69
CA GLY A 66 -14.94 9.24 11.31
C GLY A 66 -13.90 10.34 11.20
N GLU A 67 -12.80 10.13 11.83
CA GLU A 67 -11.59 10.94 11.74
C GLU A 67 -10.38 10.03 11.46
N ARG A 68 -9.37 10.58 10.83
CA ARG A 68 -8.09 9.87 10.72
C ARG A 68 -7.29 10.10 11.99
N ILE A 69 -6.77 9.02 12.53
CA ILE A 69 -5.95 9.06 13.73
C ILE A 69 -4.63 8.33 13.55
N THR A 70 -3.64 8.75 14.31
CA THR A 70 -2.47 7.95 14.67
C THR A 70 -2.60 7.60 16.15
N ALA A 71 -2.56 6.31 16.46
CA ALA A 71 -2.57 5.84 17.84
C ALA A 71 -1.20 5.24 18.18
N ALA A 72 -0.62 5.65 19.30
CA ALA A 72 0.58 5.08 19.86
C ALA A 72 0.21 4.23 21.08
N VAL A 73 0.57 2.95 21.04
CA VAL A 73 0.33 1.98 22.11
C VAL A 73 1.66 1.60 22.74
N GLN A 74 1.82 1.91 24.00
CA GLN A 74 3.04 1.56 24.75
C GLN A 74 2.95 0.13 25.25
N LEU A 75 3.82 -0.71 24.75
CA LEU A 75 3.93 -2.13 25.10
C LEU A 75 5.01 -2.32 26.18
N PRO A 76 4.90 -3.35 27.02
CA PRO A 76 5.99 -3.71 27.94
C PRO A 76 7.22 -4.20 27.18
N GLU A 77 8.39 -4.10 27.84
CA GLU A 77 9.65 -4.57 27.27
C GLU A 77 9.62 -6.05 26.92
N SER A 78 9.06 -6.89 27.80
CA SER A 78 8.82 -8.30 27.53
C SER A 78 7.34 -8.54 27.26
N LEU A 79 7.07 -9.25 26.19
CA LEU A 79 5.73 -9.74 25.83
C LEU A 79 5.56 -11.24 26.15
N GLU A 80 6.47 -11.80 26.92
CA GLU A 80 6.41 -13.20 27.32
C GLU A 80 5.16 -13.47 28.18
N GLY A 81 4.47 -14.54 27.92
CA GLY A 81 3.21 -14.90 28.61
C GLY A 81 1.96 -14.25 28.00
N TYR A 82 2.07 -13.20 27.21
CA TYR A 82 0.94 -12.60 26.53
C TYR A 82 0.66 -13.27 25.18
N GLN A 83 -0.60 -13.34 24.81
CA GLN A 83 -1.04 -13.97 23.55
C GLN A 83 -1.53 -12.96 22.52
N LYS A 84 -2.19 -11.88 22.97
CA LYS A 84 -2.95 -11.01 22.07
C LYS A 84 -3.00 -9.55 22.54
N LEU A 85 -2.69 -8.64 21.62
CA LEU A 85 -3.02 -7.22 21.75
C LEU A 85 -4.36 -6.96 21.07
N SER A 86 -5.26 -6.27 21.77
CA SER A 86 -6.55 -5.84 21.23
C SER A 86 -6.80 -4.38 21.55
N ILE A 87 -7.30 -3.63 20.57
CA ILE A 87 -7.61 -2.21 20.70
C ILE A 87 -9.09 -2.01 20.43
N TYR A 88 -9.78 -1.41 21.36
CA TYR A 88 -11.21 -1.22 21.35
C TYR A 88 -11.57 0.26 21.20
N ALA A 89 -12.58 0.50 20.41
CA ALA A 89 -13.29 1.77 20.35
C ALA A 89 -14.56 1.69 21.20
N GLU A 90 -14.61 2.51 22.24
CA GLU A 90 -15.76 2.61 23.14
C GLU A 90 -16.58 3.85 22.81
N MET A 91 -17.79 3.64 22.35
CA MET A 91 -18.80 4.67 22.14
C MET A 91 -19.92 4.54 23.20
N PRO A 92 -20.74 5.56 23.44
CA PRO A 92 -21.78 5.55 24.49
C PRO A 92 -22.76 4.37 24.41
N LYS A 93 -22.98 3.82 23.20
CA LYS A 93 -23.94 2.74 22.97
C LYS A 93 -23.31 1.44 22.46
N LYS A 94 -22.00 1.42 22.20
CA LYS A 94 -21.36 0.28 21.55
C LYS A 94 -19.85 0.28 21.74
N THR A 95 -19.31 -0.87 22.08
CA THR A 95 -17.86 -1.12 22.06
C THR A 95 -17.56 -2.13 20.97
N PHE A 96 -16.53 -1.90 20.17
CA PHE A 96 -16.06 -2.87 19.18
C PHE A 96 -14.53 -2.94 19.15
N CYS A 97 -14.02 -4.08 18.71
CA CYS A 97 -12.59 -4.29 18.53
C CYS A 97 -12.17 -3.65 17.20
N TRP A 98 -11.43 -2.54 17.27
CA TRP A 98 -10.90 -1.83 16.12
C TRP A 98 -9.70 -2.55 15.49
N PHE A 99 -8.80 -3.07 16.35
CA PHE A 99 -7.61 -3.79 15.91
C PHE A 99 -7.29 -4.94 16.85
N SER A 100 -6.72 -6.00 16.29
CA SER A 100 -6.27 -7.14 17.09
C SER A 100 -5.15 -7.90 16.38
N ILE A 101 -4.08 -8.17 17.11
CA ILE A 101 -2.91 -8.89 16.62
C ILE A 101 -2.39 -9.86 17.69
N SER A 102 -1.91 -11.03 17.29
CA SER A 102 -1.24 -11.95 18.21
C SER A 102 0.15 -11.44 18.59
N VAL A 103 0.55 -11.62 19.84
CA VAL A 103 1.88 -11.27 20.35
C VAL A 103 2.98 -11.90 19.50
N LYS A 104 2.80 -13.17 19.10
CA LYS A 104 3.74 -13.83 18.18
C LYS A 104 3.98 -13.05 16.87
N ASN A 105 2.97 -12.35 16.35
CA ASN A 105 3.12 -11.53 15.15
C ASN A 105 3.72 -10.15 15.45
N LEU A 106 3.48 -9.59 16.63
CA LEU A 106 4.15 -8.39 17.11
C LEU A 106 5.65 -8.63 17.26
N GLU A 107 6.05 -9.68 17.99
CA GLU A 107 7.45 -10.05 18.18
C GLU A 107 8.21 -10.31 16.87
N LYS A 108 7.54 -10.82 15.86
CA LYS A 108 8.15 -10.99 14.53
C LYS A 108 8.52 -9.67 13.84
N ARG A 109 7.91 -8.57 14.23
CA ARG A 109 8.12 -7.25 13.61
C ARG A 109 8.95 -6.31 14.49
N ARG A 110 8.98 -6.56 15.80
CA ARG A 110 9.58 -5.71 16.82
C ARG A 110 11.07 -5.50 16.54
N GLY A 111 11.51 -4.26 16.51
CA GLY A 111 12.91 -3.87 16.30
C GLY A 111 13.53 -4.29 14.97
N LYS A 112 12.73 -4.73 13.98
CA LYS A 112 13.24 -5.16 12.67
C LYS A 112 13.16 -4.06 11.64
N PRO A 113 14.05 -4.08 10.64
CA PRO A 113 13.94 -3.20 9.49
C PRO A 113 12.55 -3.25 8.87
N GLN A 114 11.96 -2.09 8.67
CA GLN A 114 10.71 -1.91 7.95
C GLN A 114 11.04 -1.64 6.49
N PHE A 115 10.32 -2.25 5.59
CA PHE A 115 10.54 -2.07 4.16
C PHE A 115 9.22 -2.16 3.38
N TYR A 116 9.24 -1.54 2.23
CA TYR A 116 8.16 -1.64 1.25
C TYR A 116 8.74 -1.81 -0.14
N ILE A 117 8.18 -2.73 -0.90
CA ILE A 117 8.52 -2.95 -2.30
C ILE A 117 7.51 -2.24 -3.17
N GLU A 118 7.95 -1.23 -3.89
CA GLU A 118 7.14 -0.43 -4.81
C GLU A 118 7.04 -1.08 -6.18
N GLU A 119 8.17 -1.59 -6.65
CA GLU A 119 8.26 -2.27 -7.94
C GLU A 119 9.01 -3.59 -7.78
N GLU A 120 8.41 -4.66 -8.28
CA GLU A 120 9.02 -5.98 -8.41
C GLU A 120 8.74 -6.51 -9.82
N LYS A 121 9.76 -6.50 -10.66
CA LYS A 121 9.66 -6.98 -12.04
C LYS A 121 10.56 -8.18 -12.23
N VAL A 122 9.93 -9.33 -12.48
CA VAL A 122 10.61 -10.59 -12.74
C VAL A 122 10.38 -10.98 -14.20
N GLN A 123 11.45 -11.21 -14.93
CA GLN A 123 11.45 -11.78 -16.26
C GLN A 123 12.41 -12.99 -16.29
N GLN A 124 12.51 -13.69 -17.40
CA GLN A 124 13.41 -14.85 -17.51
C GLN A 124 14.86 -14.44 -17.23
N GLY A 125 15.40 -14.87 -16.10
CA GLY A 125 16.77 -14.57 -15.69
C GLY A 125 17.05 -13.12 -15.25
N PHE A 126 16.01 -12.29 -15.15
CA PHE A 126 16.12 -10.88 -14.78
C PHE A 126 15.20 -10.55 -13.59
N LEU A 127 15.73 -9.76 -12.66
CA LEU A 127 14.97 -9.21 -11.53
C LEU A 127 15.31 -7.75 -11.36
N ARG A 128 14.27 -6.90 -11.30
CA ARG A 128 14.36 -5.52 -10.87
C ARG A 128 13.50 -5.33 -9.65
N VAL A 129 14.05 -4.73 -8.61
CA VAL A 129 13.32 -4.39 -7.39
C VAL A 129 13.65 -2.97 -6.98
N ARG A 130 12.61 -2.20 -6.68
CA ARG A 130 12.72 -0.86 -6.15
C ARG A 130 11.81 -0.72 -4.93
N GLY A 131 12.27 0.06 -3.96
CA GLY A 131 11.48 0.33 -2.77
C GLY A 131 12.26 1.15 -1.75
N TRP A 132 11.86 1.05 -0.49
CA TRP A 132 12.57 1.68 0.61
C TRP A 132 12.68 0.73 1.81
N ALA A 133 13.66 0.99 2.66
CA ALA A 133 13.89 0.26 3.89
C ALA A 133 14.48 1.17 4.96
N VAL A 134 13.90 1.13 6.17
CA VAL A 134 14.24 1.96 7.31
C VAL A 134 14.33 1.13 8.59
N ALA A 135 15.19 1.54 9.50
CA ALA A 135 15.35 0.96 10.84
C ALA A 135 16.01 2.01 11.76
N ALA A 136 16.10 1.73 13.05
CA ALA A 136 16.85 2.56 14.00
C ALA A 136 18.32 2.72 13.62
N GLU A 137 18.91 1.65 13.09
CA GLU A 137 20.29 1.62 12.59
C GLU A 137 20.32 1.60 11.04
N PRO A 138 21.45 1.97 10.42
CA PRO A 138 21.60 1.95 8.97
C PRO A 138 21.30 0.58 8.36
N VAL A 139 20.39 0.57 7.38
CA VAL A 139 19.97 -0.67 6.74
C VAL A 139 20.97 -1.11 5.68
N ARG A 140 21.53 -2.31 5.85
CA ARG A 140 22.37 -3.01 4.86
C ARG A 140 21.50 -4.00 4.10
N ILE A 141 21.61 -4.01 2.77
CA ILE A 141 20.82 -4.89 1.91
C ILE A 141 21.75 -5.93 1.29
N GLN A 142 21.39 -7.19 1.42
CA GLN A 142 22.10 -8.31 0.80
C GLN A 142 21.11 -9.22 0.10
N ILE A 143 21.57 -9.88 -0.94
CA ILE A 143 20.75 -10.73 -1.78
C ILE A 143 21.32 -12.14 -1.78
N PHE A 144 20.44 -13.12 -1.69
CA PHE A 144 20.79 -14.53 -1.63
C PHE A 144 19.93 -15.33 -2.59
N ASP A 145 20.49 -16.40 -3.12
CA ASP A 145 19.80 -17.39 -3.93
C ASP A 145 18.97 -18.37 -3.08
N GLU A 146 18.41 -19.38 -3.73
CA GLU A 146 17.63 -20.43 -3.05
C GLU A 146 18.46 -21.31 -2.11
N ASN A 147 19.78 -21.42 -2.33
CA ASN A 147 20.71 -22.18 -1.51
C ASN A 147 21.28 -21.35 -0.34
N LYS A 148 20.86 -20.07 -0.22
CA LYS A 148 21.37 -19.07 0.72
C LYS A 148 22.82 -18.63 0.43
N GLU A 149 23.29 -18.81 -0.79
CA GLU A 149 24.54 -18.25 -1.27
C GLU A 149 24.34 -16.78 -1.63
N LYS A 150 25.31 -15.94 -1.26
CA LYS A 150 25.23 -14.50 -1.50
C LYS A 150 25.42 -14.19 -2.98
N ILE A 151 24.46 -13.52 -3.57
CA ILE A 151 24.56 -12.98 -4.92
C ILE A 151 25.26 -11.63 -4.86
N GLN A 152 26.32 -11.46 -5.64
CA GLN A 152 26.98 -10.17 -5.81
C GLN A 152 26.03 -9.26 -6.60
N ALA A 153 25.66 -8.16 -5.98
CA ALA A 153 24.72 -7.20 -6.55
C ALA A 153 25.09 -5.79 -6.12
N GLU A 154 25.01 -4.87 -7.05
CA GLU A 154 25.03 -3.45 -6.73
C GLU A 154 23.66 -3.02 -6.22
N VAL A 155 23.65 -2.42 -5.05
CA VAL A 155 22.44 -1.84 -4.44
C VAL A 155 22.58 -0.32 -4.47
N LEU A 156 21.90 0.30 -5.39
CA LEU A 156 21.85 1.77 -5.45
C LEU A 156 20.96 2.29 -4.33
N ARG A 157 21.49 3.21 -3.53
CA ARG A 157 20.75 3.89 -2.46
C ARG A 157 20.30 5.26 -2.95
N THR A 158 19.05 5.61 -2.67
CA THR A 158 18.44 6.88 -3.11
C THR A 158 17.80 7.61 -1.94
N GLU A 159 17.77 8.92 -2.03
CA GLU A 159 17.03 9.77 -1.11
C GLU A 159 15.52 9.59 -1.30
N ARG A 160 14.77 9.65 -0.21
CA ARG A 160 13.31 9.47 -0.21
C ARG A 160 12.65 10.39 0.80
N VAL A 161 12.47 11.64 0.40
CA VAL A 161 11.78 12.67 1.20
C VAL A 161 10.35 12.24 1.59
N ASP A 162 9.66 11.51 0.72
CA ASP A 162 8.34 10.99 0.99
C ASP A 162 8.32 9.92 2.10
N VAL A 163 9.40 9.16 2.24
CA VAL A 163 9.56 8.19 3.34
C VAL A 163 9.90 8.91 4.64
N GLU A 164 10.72 9.96 4.60
CA GLU A 164 11.02 10.79 5.76
C GLU A 164 9.74 11.40 6.36
N GLN A 165 8.85 11.90 5.52
CA GLN A 165 7.55 12.43 5.95
C GLN A 165 6.62 11.39 6.57
N LEU A 166 6.84 10.10 6.29
CA LEU A 166 6.08 8.99 6.90
C LEU A 166 6.59 8.59 8.29
N TYR A 167 7.83 8.95 8.60
CA TYR A 167 8.54 8.57 9.82
C TYR A 167 9.15 9.82 10.45
N GLU A 168 8.35 10.55 11.23
CA GLU A 168 8.79 11.78 11.91
C GLU A 168 10.08 11.58 12.72
N GLU A 169 10.25 10.37 13.27
CA GLU A 169 11.45 9.97 13.99
C GLU A 169 12.74 9.91 13.15
N MET A 170 12.62 9.90 11.82
CA MET A 170 13.80 9.89 10.92
C MET A 170 14.53 11.22 10.88
N GLU A 171 13.91 12.32 11.26
CA GLU A 171 14.58 13.64 11.28
C GLU A 171 15.84 13.66 12.14
N GLN A 172 15.89 12.81 13.17
CA GLN A 172 16.99 12.70 14.12
C GLN A 172 18.00 11.59 13.79
N MET A 173 17.82 10.91 12.63
CA MET A 173 18.66 9.75 12.28
C MET A 173 19.78 10.13 11.32
N GLU A 174 21.00 9.62 11.57
CA GLU A 174 22.21 9.95 10.78
C GLU A 174 22.15 9.54 9.30
N ASN A 175 21.37 8.52 8.94
CA ASN A 175 21.30 7.95 7.58
C ASN A 175 19.90 8.03 6.96
N LYS A 176 19.13 9.04 7.32
CA LYS A 176 17.76 9.25 6.81
C LYS A 176 17.69 9.35 5.29
N ASP A 177 18.68 10.00 4.69
CA ASP A 177 18.68 10.40 3.29
C ASP A 177 18.74 9.22 2.30
N LYS A 178 19.13 8.03 2.76
CA LYS A 178 19.33 6.86 1.89
C LYS A 178 18.36 5.73 2.18
N SER A 179 17.12 6.07 2.48
CA SER A 179 16.08 5.06 2.77
C SER A 179 15.62 4.30 1.53
N GLY A 180 15.67 4.89 0.35
CA GLY A 180 15.36 4.22 -0.91
C GLY A 180 16.43 3.23 -1.37
N PHE A 181 16.00 2.22 -2.13
CA PHE A 181 16.92 1.30 -2.79
C PHE A 181 16.41 0.86 -4.17
N PHE A 182 17.39 0.54 -5.01
CA PHE A 182 17.17 -0.06 -6.32
C PHE A 182 18.17 -1.17 -6.55
N VAL A 183 17.69 -2.30 -7.05
CA VAL A 183 18.49 -3.48 -7.37
C VAL A 183 18.10 -4.03 -8.73
N GLU A 184 19.08 -4.30 -9.54
CA GLU A 184 18.91 -4.98 -10.81
C GLU A 184 19.84 -6.19 -10.88
N LEU A 185 19.30 -7.35 -11.24
CA LEU A 185 20.03 -8.61 -11.34
C LEU A 185 19.74 -9.27 -12.68
N THR A 186 20.78 -9.80 -13.29
CA THR A 186 20.72 -10.54 -14.55
C THR A 186 21.28 -11.96 -14.36
N ASN A 187 21.03 -12.84 -15.31
CA ASN A 187 21.50 -14.22 -15.31
C ASN A 187 21.09 -15.04 -14.07
N LEU A 188 19.98 -14.69 -13.46
CA LEU A 188 19.45 -15.40 -12.31
C LEU A 188 19.00 -16.80 -12.68
N LYS A 189 19.44 -17.76 -11.87
CA LYS A 189 19.02 -19.17 -11.92
C LYS A 189 18.26 -19.51 -10.64
N GLY A 190 17.46 -20.57 -10.67
CA GLY A 190 16.72 -21.04 -9.50
C GLY A 190 15.26 -20.60 -9.45
N LYS A 191 14.62 -20.81 -8.30
CA LYS A 191 13.17 -20.60 -8.08
C LYS A 191 12.87 -19.35 -7.28
N VAL A 192 13.78 -18.94 -6.42
CA VAL A 192 13.56 -17.86 -5.44
C VAL A 192 14.84 -17.07 -5.23
N VAL A 193 14.68 -15.76 -4.99
CA VAL A 193 15.72 -14.87 -4.49
C VAL A 193 15.26 -14.27 -3.18
N TYR A 194 16.17 -14.14 -2.22
CA TYR A 194 15.91 -13.52 -0.92
C TYR A 194 16.63 -12.17 -0.88
N ILE A 195 15.87 -11.10 -0.66
CA ILE A 195 16.41 -9.76 -0.37
C ILE A 195 16.35 -9.60 1.15
N VAL A 196 17.50 -9.47 1.77
CA VAL A 196 17.62 -9.42 3.23
C VAL A 196 18.07 -8.02 3.64
N PHE A 197 17.26 -7.39 4.47
CA PHE A 197 17.50 -6.08 5.07
C PHE A 197 18.04 -6.30 6.49
N TYR A 198 19.27 -5.90 6.75
CA TYR A 198 19.91 -6.00 8.05
C TYR A 198 19.98 -4.63 8.72
N ALA A 199 19.67 -4.55 10.00
CA ALA A 199 19.97 -3.42 10.87
C ALA A 199 20.45 -3.96 12.22
N GLY A 200 21.68 -3.63 12.59
CA GLY A 200 22.34 -4.24 13.73
C GLY A 200 22.26 -5.77 13.70
N ASN A 201 21.72 -6.35 14.77
CA ASN A 201 21.52 -7.79 14.93
C ASN A 201 20.17 -8.30 14.39
N THR A 202 19.33 -7.41 13.86
CA THR A 202 18.00 -7.76 13.36
C THR A 202 17.97 -7.83 11.84
N LYS A 203 17.00 -8.58 11.30
CA LYS A 203 16.81 -8.66 9.86
C LYS A 203 15.36 -8.85 9.47
N SER A 204 15.02 -8.31 8.31
CA SER A 204 13.79 -8.60 7.58
C SER A 204 14.10 -9.22 6.23
N VAL A 205 13.22 -10.06 5.72
CA VAL A 205 13.44 -10.81 4.48
C VAL A 205 12.26 -10.62 3.54
N HIS A 206 12.56 -10.18 2.32
CA HIS A 206 11.63 -10.22 1.20
C HIS A 206 11.98 -11.39 0.29
N VAL A 207 10.98 -12.18 -0.09
CA VAL A 207 11.18 -13.38 -0.91
C VAL A 207 10.57 -13.16 -2.28
N VAL A 208 11.42 -13.11 -3.29
CA VAL A 208 11.05 -12.93 -4.68
C VAL A 208 10.98 -14.27 -5.39
N PRO A 209 9.81 -14.72 -5.82
CA PRO A 209 9.69 -15.94 -6.64
C PRO A 209 10.06 -15.65 -8.09
N LEU A 210 11.03 -16.38 -8.62
CA LEU A 210 11.48 -16.27 -10.02
C LEU A 210 10.63 -17.08 -11.00
N GLN A 211 9.89 -18.09 -10.52
CA GLN A 211 9.05 -18.95 -11.36
C GLN A 211 7.57 -18.76 -11.04
N GLN A 212 6.72 -18.77 -12.06
CA GLN A 212 5.26 -18.60 -11.91
C GLN A 212 4.60 -19.67 -11.02
N THR A 213 5.09 -20.89 -11.04
CA THR A 213 4.59 -21.98 -10.17
C THR A 213 4.72 -21.68 -8.70
N VAL A 214 5.81 -21.02 -8.28
CA VAL A 214 6.03 -20.59 -6.89
C VAL A 214 5.06 -19.47 -6.50
N VAL A 215 4.77 -18.55 -7.42
CA VAL A 215 3.80 -17.46 -7.21
C VAL A 215 2.39 -18.02 -6.99
N ILE A 216 1.99 -18.97 -7.81
CA ILE A 216 0.65 -19.60 -7.72
C ILE A 216 0.52 -20.33 -6.39
N ARG A 217 1.50 -21.14 -5.99
CA ARG A 217 1.50 -21.87 -4.72
C ARG A 217 1.37 -20.94 -3.53
N LYS A 218 2.18 -19.87 -3.47
CA LYS A 218 2.10 -18.86 -2.39
C LYS A 218 0.74 -18.15 -2.35
N LYS A 219 0.16 -17.83 -3.51
CA LYS A 219 -1.19 -17.25 -3.58
C LYS A 219 -2.24 -18.22 -3.02
N ILE A 220 -2.19 -19.48 -3.43
CA ILE A 220 -3.12 -20.52 -2.95
C ILE A 220 -3.00 -20.69 -1.42
N GLU A 221 -1.79 -20.81 -0.88
CA GLU A 221 -1.54 -20.92 0.56
C GLU A 221 -2.06 -19.70 1.34
N LYS A 222 -1.84 -18.49 0.82
CA LYS A 222 -2.34 -17.24 1.43
C LYS A 222 -3.87 -17.20 1.45
N TYR A 223 -4.51 -17.60 0.36
CA TYR A 223 -5.98 -17.61 0.28
C TYR A 223 -6.59 -18.73 1.13
N ALA A 224 -5.97 -19.92 1.16
CA ALA A 224 -6.40 -21.02 2.01
C ALA A 224 -6.32 -20.63 3.50
N LYS A 225 -5.21 -20.06 3.96
CA LYS A 225 -5.05 -19.58 5.35
C LYS A 225 -6.06 -18.48 5.69
N LYS A 226 -6.34 -17.53 4.77
CA LYS A 226 -7.39 -16.52 4.95
C LYS A 226 -8.79 -17.16 5.01
N GLY A 227 -9.07 -18.14 4.15
CA GLY A 227 -10.34 -18.85 4.13
C GLY A 227 -10.59 -19.61 5.42
N ILE A 228 -9.61 -20.38 5.91
CA ILE A 228 -9.70 -21.14 7.17
C ILE A 228 -9.88 -20.18 8.36
N ARG A 229 -9.12 -19.07 8.41
CA ARG A 229 -9.26 -18.07 9.46
C ARG A 229 -10.66 -17.43 9.46
N TYR A 230 -11.16 -17.08 8.27
CA TYR A 230 -12.49 -16.49 8.12
C TYR A 230 -13.60 -17.46 8.49
N TRP A 231 -13.48 -18.72 8.09
CA TRP A 231 -14.40 -19.81 8.48
C TRP A 231 -14.47 -20.00 10.00
N LYS A 232 -13.30 -20.03 10.67
CA LYS A 232 -13.23 -20.16 12.14
C LYS A 232 -13.85 -18.98 12.89
N THR A 233 -13.84 -17.77 12.31
CA THR A 233 -14.30 -16.54 12.99
C THR A 233 -15.72 -16.14 12.64
N GLN A 234 -16.20 -16.46 11.45
CA GLN A 234 -17.47 -15.95 10.89
C GLN A 234 -18.44 -17.05 10.44
N GLY A 235 -18.02 -18.33 10.50
CA GLY A 235 -18.83 -19.47 10.08
C GLY A 235 -18.85 -19.73 8.57
N SER A 236 -19.41 -20.89 8.19
CA SER A 236 -19.43 -21.36 6.79
C SER A 236 -20.30 -20.51 5.85
N ALA A 237 -21.46 -20.04 6.30
CA ALA A 237 -22.37 -19.24 5.50
C ALA A 237 -21.73 -17.88 5.09
N ALA A 238 -21.00 -17.24 6.00
CA ALA A 238 -20.28 -15.99 5.72
C ALA A 238 -19.11 -16.20 4.74
N LEU A 239 -18.43 -17.35 4.80
CA LEU A 239 -17.38 -17.70 3.84
C LEU A 239 -17.96 -17.89 2.43
N VAL A 240 -19.06 -18.63 2.30
CA VAL A 240 -19.74 -18.83 1.01
C VAL A 240 -20.20 -17.51 0.41
N GLY A 241 -20.81 -16.63 1.22
CA GLY A 241 -21.23 -15.30 0.78
C GLY A 241 -20.06 -14.45 0.28
N LYS A 242 -18.91 -14.49 0.96
CA LYS A 242 -17.72 -13.74 0.57
C LYS A 242 -17.04 -14.31 -0.69
N VAL A 243 -17.05 -15.63 -0.86
CA VAL A 243 -16.57 -16.30 -2.07
C VAL A 243 -17.48 -15.96 -3.25
N ALA A 244 -18.81 -16.01 -3.08
CA ALA A 244 -19.79 -15.67 -4.11
C ALA A 244 -19.68 -14.19 -4.52
N ALA A 245 -19.53 -13.28 -3.56
CA ALA A 245 -19.28 -11.86 -3.83
C ALA A 245 -17.98 -11.65 -4.61
N LYS A 246 -16.90 -12.38 -4.26
CA LYS A 246 -15.61 -12.29 -4.93
C LYS A 246 -15.60 -12.91 -6.32
N VAL A 247 -16.39 -13.96 -6.56
CA VAL A 247 -16.62 -14.52 -7.90
C VAL A 247 -17.41 -13.54 -8.77
N ARG A 248 -18.42 -12.87 -8.21
CA ARG A 248 -19.13 -11.78 -8.91
C ARG A 248 -18.22 -10.60 -9.26
N THR A 249 -17.32 -10.18 -8.35
CA THR A 249 -16.35 -9.11 -8.62
C THR A 249 -15.14 -9.57 -9.46
N ALA A 250 -14.82 -10.86 -9.50
CA ALA A 250 -13.80 -11.42 -10.40
C ALA A 250 -14.28 -11.50 -11.85
N SER A 251 -15.59 -11.39 -12.07
CA SER A 251 -16.17 -11.14 -13.40
C SER A 251 -15.83 -9.76 -13.95
N THR A 252 -15.52 -8.77 -13.10
CA THR A 252 -14.83 -7.52 -13.44
C THR A 252 -13.31 -7.71 -13.26
N ARG A 253 -12.70 -8.54 -14.11
CA ARG A 253 -11.23 -8.61 -14.20
C ARG A 253 -10.75 -7.20 -14.51
N GLU A 254 -9.90 -6.65 -13.65
CA GLU A 254 -9.06 -5.49 -13.98
C GLU A 254 -8.24 -5.88 -15.21
N ILE A 255 -8.69 -5.44 -16.36
CA ILE A 255 -7.96 -5.63 -17.63
C ILE A 255 -6.73 -4.74 -17.49
N PRO A 256 -5.50 -5.26 -17.67
CA PRO A 256 -4.32 -4.41 -17.66
C PRO A 256 -4.54 -3.21 -18.58
N TYR A 257 -4.21 -2.01 -18.12
CA TYR A 257 -4.47 -0.75 -18.84
C TYR A 257 -4.11 -0.82 -20.32
N GLN A 258 -2.97 -1.41 -20.65
CA GLN A 258 -2.54 -1.61 -22.03
C GLN A 258 -3.50 -2.46 -22.88
N LYS A 259 -4.13 -3.49 -22.30
CA LYS A 259 -5.15 -4.29 -22.99
C LYS A 259 -6.50 -3.58 -23.03
N TRP A 260 -6.79 -2.78 -22.00
CA TRP A 260 -8.00 -1.98 -21.95
C TRP A 260 -7.96 -0.87 -23.00
N ILE A 261 -6.85 -0.10 -23.06
CA ILE A 261 -6.72 1.03 -23.99
C ILE A 261 -6.81 0.59 -25.45
N VAL A 262 -6.15 -0.53 -25.81
CA VAL A 262 -6.22 -1.08 -27.20
C VAL A 262 -7.65 -1.46 -27.58
N ARG A 263 -8.48 -1.90 -26.63
CA ARG A 263 -9.89 -2.26 -26.89
C ARG A 263 -10.82 -1.06 -26.93
N HIS A 264 -10.45 0.05 -26.27
CA HIS A 264 -11.30 1.24 -26.13
C HIS A 264 -10.83 2.42 -26.98
N LEU A 265 -9.62 2.38 -27.51
CA LEU A 265 -9.20 3.35 -28.51
C LEU A 265 -10.04 3.14 -29.79
N PRO A 266 -10.69 4.20 -30.28
CA PRO A 266 -11.42 4.11 -31.52
C PRO A 266 -10.47 3.82 -32.68
N GLY A 267 -10.82 2.85 -33.49
CA GLY A 267 -10.08 2.56 -34.73
C GLY A 267 -10.30 3.64 -35.79
N PRO A 268 -9.52 3.64 -36.88
CA PRO A 268 -9.60 4.69 -37.92
C PRO A 268 -11.01 4.90 -38.49
N LYS A 269 -11.75 3.83 -38.70
CA LYS A 269 -13.15 3.89 -39.19
C LYS A 269 -14.09 4.55 -38.18
N GLU A 270 -13.88 4.30 -36.88
CA GLU A 270 -14.68 4.90 -35.81
C GLU A 270 -14.36 6.39 -35.65
N LEU A 271 -13.08 6.77 -35.71
CA LEU A 271 -12.66 8.17 -35.71
C LEU A 271 -13.27 8.94 -36.90
N GLU A 272 -13.32 8.33 -38.07
CA GLU A 272 -13.93 8.93 -39.24
C GLU A 272 -15.46 9.07 -39.09
N ARG A 273 -16.12 8.07 -38.50
CA ARG A 273 -17.55 8.15 -38.16
C ARG A 273 -17.81 9.31 -37.18
N GLN A 274 -17.00 9.43 -36.12
CA GLN A 274 -17.12 10.50 -35.11
C GLN A 274 -16.93 11.89 -35.76
N ARG A 275 -16.00 12.05 -36.68
CA ARG A 275 -15.81 13.35 -37.38
C ARG A 275 -16.97 13.75 -38.25
N ARG A 276 -17.75 12.79 -38.73
CA ARG A 276 -18.95 13.01 -39.57
C ARG A 276 -20.23 13.17 -38.75
N GLU A 277 -20.18 12.83 -37.46
CA GLU A 277 -21.35 12.91 -36.56
C GLU A 277 -21.79 14.36 -36.41
N LYS A 278 -23.07 14.62 -36.59
CA LYS A 278 -23.68 15.94 -36.39
C LYS A 278 -24.52 15.88 -35.10
N PHE A 279 -24.22 16.74 -34.17
CA PHE A 279 -24.99 16.87 -32.95
C PHE A 279 -25.96 18.03 -33.10
N ASP A 280 -27.18 17.89 -32.60
CA ASP A 280 -28.18 18.96 -32.59
C ASP A 280 -27.74 20.15 -31.74
N PHE A 281 -26.95 19.87 -30.69
CA PHE A 281 -26.34 20.87 -29.84
C PHE A 281 -24.82 20.69 -29.87
N GLN A 282 -24.10 21.73 -30.30
CA GLN A 282 -22.66 21.75 -30.43
C GLN A 282 -22.03 22.86 -29.56
N PRO A 283 -21.90 22.65 -28.25
CA PRO A 283 -21.30 23.64 -27.37
C PRO A 283 -19.81 23.84 -27.72
N LYS A 284 -19.35 25.08 -27.57
CA LYS A 284 -17.93 25.38 -27.66
C LYS A 284 -17.24 24.89 -26.39
N ILE A 285 -16.23 24.05 -26.55
CA ILE A 285 -15.46 23.49 -25.44
C ILE A 285 -14.17 24.31 -25.26
N SER A 286 -14.04 25.02 -24.14
CA SER A 286 -12.80 25.74 -23.81
C SER A 286 -11.86 24.82 -23.03
N ILE A 287 -10.69 24.54 -23.57
CA ILE A 287 -9.66 23.70 -22.95
C ILE A 287 -8.64 24.67 -22.33
N VAL A 288 -8.64 24.72 -20.99
CA VAL A 288 -7.72 25.57 -20.22
C VAL A 288 -6.54 24.75 -19.75
N ILE A 289 -5.32 25.18 -20.13
CA ILE A 289 -4.08 24.48 -19.80
C ILE A 289 -3.16 25.41 -19.01
N PRO A 290 -2.95 25.16 -17.72
CA PRO A 290 -1.99 25.92 -16.94
C PRO A 290 -0.56 25.54 -17.35
N LEU A 291 0.22 26.51 -17.81
CA LEU A 291 1.61 26.33 -18.20
C LEU A 291 2.55 26.90 -17.12
N TYR A 292 3.43 26.06 -16.60
CA TYR A 292 4.50 26.49 -15.70
C TYR A 292 5.81 25.81 -16.07
N LYS A 293 6.76 26.59 -16.62
CA LYS A 293 8.09 26.10 -17.06
C LYS A 293 8.02 24.84 -17.93
N THR A 294 6.96 24.69 -18.70
CA THR A 294 6.72 23.51 -19.54
C THR A 294 7.69 23.53 -20.73
N GLN A 295 8.38 22.42 -20.96
CA GLN A 295 9.27 22.28 -22.11
C GLN A 295 8.46 22.31 -23.41
N GLU A 296 8.98 23.03 -24.42
CA GLU A 296 8.33 23.22 -25.73
C GLU A 296 7.91 21.90 -26.37
N LYS A 297 8.72 20.84 -26.23
CA LYS A 297 8.41 19.50 -26.77
C LYS A 297 7.06 18.98 -26.29
N TYR A 298 6.77 19.10 -25.02
CA TYR A 298 5.51 18.59 -24.44
C TYR A 298 4.32 19.48 -24.81
N LEU A 299 4.56 20.79 -24.91
CA LEU A 299 3.53 21.73 -25.37
C LEU A 299 3.14 21.44 -26.82
N ARG A 300 4.12 21.20 -27.70
CA ARG A 300 3.84 20.80 -29.10
C ARG A 300 3.04 19.51 -29.17
N GLN A 301 3.45 18.47 -28.44
CA GLN A 301 2.70 17.19 -28.40
C GLN A 301 1.27 17.38 -27.91
N LEU A 302 1.06 18.20 -26.89
CA LEU A 302 -0.26 18.52 -26.38
C LEU A 302 -1.15 19.18 -27.43
N VAL A 303 -0.63 20.22 -28.10
CA VAL A 303 -1.37 20.92 -29.15
C VAL A 303 -1.72 20.00 -30.31
N GLU A 304 -0.80 19.13 -30.72
CA GLU A 304 -1.07 18.14 -31.76
C GLU A 304 -2.18 17.15 -31.37
N THR A 305 -2.14 16.63 -30.14
CA THR A 305 -3.21 15.74 -29.64
C THR A 305 -4.57 16.41 -29.54
N ILE A 306 -4.62 17.70 -29.23
CA ILE A 306 -5.89 18.46 -29.23
C ILE A 306 -6.40 18.66 -30.68
N LYS A 307 -5.54 18.96 -31.62
CA LYS A 307 -5.91 19.08 -33.05
C LYS A 307 -6.45 17.79 -33.65
N GLU A 308 -5.99 16.64 -33.15
CA GLU A 308 -6.44 15.33 -33.59
C GLU A 308 -7.82 14.92 -33.06
N GLN A 309 -8.41 15.68 -32.15
CA GLN A 309 -9.75 15.41 -31.60
C GLN A 309 -10.82 15.39 -32.70
N THR A 310 -11.79 14.51 -32.53
CA THR A 310 -12.88 14.35 -33.51
C THR A 310 -13.96 15.41 -33.41
N TYR A 311 -14.11 16.04 -32.23
CA TYR A 311 -15.06 17.15 -32.02
C TYR A 311 -14.44 18.48 -32.45
N PRO A 312 -15.06 19.24 -33.39
CA PRO A 312 -14.39 20.40 -34.00
C PRO A 312 -14.59 21.72 -33.25
N ASN A 313 -15.64 21.86 -32.42
CA ASN A 313 -15.99 23.14 -31.80
C ASN A 313 -15.31 23.31 -30.43
N TRP A 314 -14.01 23.57 -30.43
CA TRP A 314 -13.22 23.81 -29.24
C TRP A 314 -12.31 25.02 -29.40
N GLU A 315 -11.84 25.55 -28.28
CA GLU A 315 -10.77 26.54 -28.20
C GLU A 315 -9.75 26.14 -27.14
N LEU A 316 -8.51 26.53 -27.35
CA LEU A 316 -7.42 26.30 -26.43
C LEU A 316 -7.03 27.63 -25.76
N CYS A 317 -7.07 27.67 -24.43
CA CYS A 317 -6.76 28.82 -23.59
C CYS A 317 -5.50 28.59 -22.76
#